data_aa7dbaebf9ad9fc3ce08b7e5712771f3
#
_entry.id   aa7dbaebf9ad9fc3ce08b7e5712771f3
#
_cell.length_a   1.000
_cell.length_b   1.000
_cell.length_c   1.000
_cell.angle_alpha   90.00
_cell.angle_beta   90.00
_cell.angle_gamma   90.00
#
_symmetry.space_group_name_H-M   'P 1'
#
loop_
_entity.id
_entity.type
_entity.pdbx_description
1 polymer ?
#
loop_
_entity_poly.entity_id
_entity_poly.type
_entity_poly.pdbx_seq_one_letter_code
_entity_poly.pdbx_strand_id
1 'polypeptide(L)'
;VELRVASAGVAFGAAGMDDFAIFAGRRPTSGAHVAFDAPSREAVDAFYAAALEHGGRQRGAPGVWVQYSARYYAAYLWDPDGNNIEAVFHSPEPLTGVAPIRRPEEADEAQKSE
;
A
#
# COMPACT_ATOMS: atom_id res chain seq x y z
N VAL A 1 4.68 5.20 -13.74
CA VAL A 1 4.45 6.35 -12.85
C VAL A 1 5.56 7.38 -13.05
N GLU A 2 5.17 8.61 -13.21
CA GLU A 2 6.09 9.73 -13.32
C GLU A 2 6.31 10.35 -11.95
N LEU A 3 7.54 10.79 -11.69
CA LEU A 3 7.94 11.44 -10.46
C LEU A 3 8.36 12.87 -10.75
N ARG A 4 7.78 13.82 -10.03
CA ARG A 4 8.20 15.22 -10.10
C ARG A 4 8.66 15.67 -8.73
N VAL A 5 9.86 16.28 -8.72
CA VAL A 5 10.44 16.76 -7.47
C VAL A 5 10.44 18.29 -7.50
N ALA A 6 9.96 18.87 -6.44
CA ALA A 6 9.97 20.32 -6.23
C ALA A 6 10.61 20.62 -4.89
N SER A 7 10.88 21.91 -4.62
CA SER A 7 11.55 22.31 -3.37
C SER A 7 10.75 21.95 -2.12
N ALA A 8 9.43 21.89 -2.21
CA ALA A 8 8.56 21.65 -1.07
C ALA A 8 8.00 20.22 -1.01
N GLY A 9 8.21 19.39 -2.04
CA GLY A 9 7.61 18.07 -2.03
C GLY A 9 7.88 17.26 -3.27
N VAL A 10 7.21 16.11 -3.34
CA VAL A 10 7.32 15.16 -4.45
C VAL A 10 5.92 14.79 -4.91
N ALA A 11 5.70 14.82 -6.21
CA ALA A 11 4.43 14.43 -6.80
C ALA A 11 4.62 13.20 -7.69
N PHE A 12 3.59 12.38 -7.74
CA PHE A 12 3.56 11.13 -8.50
C PHE A 12 2.36 11.14 -9.42
N GLY A 13 2.51 10.60 -10.62
CA GLY A 13 1.40 10.55 -11.55
C GLY A 13 1.77 9.87 -12.85
N ALA A 14 0.92 10.04 -13.85
CA ALA A 14 1.12 9.51 -15.18
C ALA A 14 0.56 10.48 -16.19
N ALA A 15 1.05 10.42 -17.43
CA ALA A 15 0.57 11.24 -18.54
C ALA A 15 0.60 12.75 -18.24
N GLY A 16 1.61 13.18 -17.49
CA GLY A 16 1.80 14.60 -17.16
C GLY A 16 0.88 15.12 -16.07
N MET A 17 0.13 14.27 -15.41
CA MET A 17 -0.80 14.66 -14.34
C MET A 17 -0.31 14.15 -12.99
N ASP A 18 -0.42 15.01 -11.99
CA ASP A 18 -0.05 14.63 -10.62
C ASP A 18 -1.28 14.05 -9.93
N ASP A 19 -1.20 12.77 -9.57
CA ASP A 19 -2.30 12.06 -8.91
C ASP A 19 -2.12 12.02 -7.40
N PHE A 20 -0.89 12.09 -6.92
CA PHE A 20 -0.58 11.98 -5.51
C PHE A 20 0.68 12.78 -5.21
N ALA A 21 0.69 13.49 -4.09
CA ALA A 21 1.84 14.31 -3.71
C ALA A 21 2.08 14.24 -2.21
N ILE A 22 3.35 14.36 -1.83
CA ILE A 22 3.76 14.51 -0.44
C ILE A 22 4.60 15.79 -0.32
N PHE A 23 4.35 16.54 0.73
CA PHE A 23 5.00 17.83 0.95
C PHE A 23 5.69 17.86 2.31
N ALA A 24 6.81 18.56 2.38
CA ALA A 24 7.46 18.81 3.64
C ALA A 24 6.55 19.72 4.51
N GLY A 25 6.45 19.39 5.78
CA GLY A 25 5.62 20.15 6.71
C GLY A 25 6.14 20.00 8.13
N ARG A 26 5.56 20.77 9.03
CA ARG A 26 5.96 20.73 10.45
C ARG A 26 5.51 19.45 11.12
N ARG A 27 4.35 18.95 10.72
CA ARG A 27 3.74 17.73 11.30
C ARG A 27 3.54 16.72 10.19
N PRO A 28 4.22 15.59 10.26
CA PRO A 28 3.96 14.52 9.30
C PRO A 28 2.50 14.05 9.44
N THR A 29 1.89 13.72 8.31
CA THR A 29 0.60 13.05 8.33
C THR A 29 0.77 11.70 8.99
N SER A 30 -0.13 11.36 9.90
CA SER A 30 -0.13 10.09 10.61
C SER A 30 -1.55 9.57 10.72
N GLY A 31 -1.71 8.24 10.69
CA GLY A 31 -3.02 7.62 10.81
C GLY A 31 -3.85 7.64 9.52
N ALA A 32 -3.27 8.03 8.40
CA ALA A 32 -3.97 7.95 7.13
C ALA A 32 -3.92 6.53 6.57
N HIS A 33 -4.88 6.22 5.70
CA HIS A 33 -4.89 4.97 4.93
C HIS A 33 -5.01 5.33 3.45
N VAL A 34 -4.01 4.99 2.68
CA VAL A 34 -3.97 5.28 1.26
C VAL A 34 -3.77 3.97 0.51
N ALA A 35 -4.65 3.68 -0.45
CA ALA A 35 -4.58 2.49 -1.27
C ALA A 35 -4.28 2.89 -2.72
N PHE A 36 -3.24 2.31 -3.28
CA PHE A 36 -2.87 2.52 -4.67
C PHE A 36 -3.28 1.31 -5.50
N ASP A 37 -3.94 1.55 -6.63
CA ASP A 37 -4.26 0.49 -7.57
C ASP A 37 -2.99 -0.02 -8.23
N ALA A 38 -2.84 -1.33 -8.26
CA ALA A 38 -1.74 -2.00 -8.93
C ALA A 38 -2.28 -2.78 -10.13
N PRO A 39 -1.54 -2.84 -11.23
CA PRO A 39 -2.03 -3.50 -12.45
C PRO A 39 -1.94 -5.03 -12.40
N SER A 40 -1.24 -5.60 -11.41
CA SER A 40 -1.02 -7.04 -11.32
C SER A 40 -0.60 -7.43 -9.93
N ARG A 41 -0.64 -8.75 -9.64
CA ARG A 41 -0.11 -9.27 -8.37
C ARG A 41 1.39 -8.98 -8.24
N GLU A 42 2.11 -9.13 -9.34
CA GLU A 42 3.55 -8.87 -9.36
C GLU A 42 3.88 -7.44 -8.98
N ALA A 43 3.02 -6.49 -9.39
CA ALA A 43 3.19 -5.09 -9.00
C ALA A 43 2.96 -4.87 -7.51
N VAL A 44 1.98 -5.56 -6.93
CA VAL A 44 1.76 -5.53 -5.48
C VAL A 44 2.96 -6.09 -4.73
N ASP A 45 3.48 -7.24 -5.19
CA ASP A 45 4.65 -7.87 -4.57
C ASP A 45 5.87 -6.96 -4.64
N ALA A 46 6.09 -6.32 -5.79
CA ALA A 46 7.21 -5.41 -6.00
C ALA A 46 7.10 -4.16 -5.11
N PHE A 47 5.90 -3.62 -4.99
CA PHE A 47 5.64 -2.51 -4.09
C PHE A 47 6.01 -2.86 -2.64
N TYR A 48 5.56 -4.03 -2.19
CA TYR A 48 5.82 -4.48 -0.83
C TYR A 48 7.31 -4.62 -0.56
N ALA A 49 8.03 -5.29 -1.46
CA ALA A 49 9.46 -5.49 -1.31
C ALA A 49 10.22 -4.16 -1.30
N ALA A 50 9.89 -3.25 -2.21
CA ALA A 50 10.54 -1.95 -2.28
C ALA A 50 10.26 -1.11 -1.04
N ALA A 51 9.04 -1.13 -0.54
CA ALA A 51 8.68 -0.36 0.63
C ALA A 51 9.41 -0.85 1.88
N LEU A 52 9.54 -2.16 2.06
CA LEU A 52 10.32 -2.71 3.18
C LEU A 52 11.79 -2.30 3.08
N GLU A 53 12.35 -2.31 1.88
CA GLU A 53 13.74 -1.92 1.64
C GLU A 53 13.98 -0.45 1.98
N HIS A 54 12.97 0.39 1.83
CA HIS A 54 13.09 1.83 2.02
C HIS A 54 12.45 2.37 3.29
N GLY A 55 12.32 1.54 4.32
CA GLY A 55 11.94 2.01 5.66
C GLY A 55 10.50 1.76 6.05
N GLY A 56 9.72 1.12 5.20
CA GLY A 56 8.37 0.70 5.58
C GLY A 56 8.41 -0.47 6.54
N ARG A 57 7.35 -0.62 7.34
CA ARG A 57 7.19 -1.74 8.25
C ARG A 57 6.01 -2.58 7.82
N GLN A 58 6.13 -3.89 7.95
CA GLN A 58 5.07 -4.80 7.55
C GLN A 58 3.81 -4.58 8.38
N ARG A 59 2.66 -4.51 7.69
CA ARG A 59 1.35 -4.55 8.30
C ARG A 59 0.56 -5.76 7.81
N GLY A 60 0.63 -6.05 6.51
CA GLY A 60 0.00 -7.23 5.92
C GLY A 60 0.74 -7.64 4.67
N ALA A 61 1.30 -8.86 4.66
CA ALA A 61 2.06 -9.38 3.52
C ALA A 61 1.15 -9.56 2.28
N PRO A 62 1.75 -9.59 1.08
CA PRO A 62 0.96 -9.78 -0.13
C PRO A 62 0.15 -11.08 -0.11
N GLY A 63 -1.10 -11.00 -0.50
CA GLY A 63 -1.98 -12.16 -0.56
C GLY A 63 -3.41 -11.77 -0.85
N VAL A 64 -4.31 -12.75 -0.87
CA VAL A 64 -5.73 -12.53 -1.07
C VAL A 64 -6.38 -12.20 0.27
N TRP A 65 -7.01 -11.04 0.35
CA TRP A 65 -7.69 -10.58 1.57
C TRP A 65 -9.18 -10.86 1.41
N VAL A 66 -9.56 -12.09 1.76
CA VAL A 66 -10.86 -12.67 1.42
C VAL A 66 -12.06 -11.96 2.02
N GLN A 67 -11.91 -11.24 3.14
CA GLN A 67 -13.03 -10.51 3.73
C GLN A 67 -13.50 -9.36 2.83
N TYR A 68 -12.64 -8.90 1.91
CA TYR A 68 -13.06 -7.94 0.91
C TYR A 68 -13.59 -8.64 -0.34
N SER A 69 -12.81 -9.61 -0.85
CA SER A 69 -13.20 -10.33 -2.06
C SER A 69 -12.14 -11.39 -2.38
N ALA A 70 -12.53 -12.47 -3.06
CA ALA A 70 -11.59 -13.43 -3.62
C ALA A 70 -10.77 -12.82 -4.77
N ARG A 71 -11.08 -11.59 -5.17
CA ARG A 71 -10.40 -10.85 -6.24
C ARG A 71 -9.48 -9.76 -5.71
N TYR A 72 -9.37 -9.64 -4.39
CA TYR A 72 -8.64 -8.55 -3.73
C TYR A 72 -7.26 -9.04 -3.30
N TYR A 73 -6.25 -8.75 -4.13
CA TYR A 73 -4.87 -9.12 -3.83
C TYR A 73 -4.13 -7.86 -3.41
N ALA A 74 -3.67 -7.80 -2.18
CA ALA A 74 -3.12 -6.57 -1.63
C ALA A 74 -1.99 -6.83 -0.66
N ALA A 75 -1.21 -5.78 -0.41
CA ALA A 75 -0.20 -5.74 0.63
C ALA A 75 -0.30 -4.40 1.37
N TYR A 76 0.01 -4.41 2.64
CA TYR A 76 -0.12 -3.27 3.53
C TYR A 76 1.18 -3.02 4.27
N LEU A 77 1.55 -1.76 4.40
CA LEU A 77 2.73 -1.36 5.14
C LEU A 77 2.43 -0.13 5.97
N TRP A 78 3.20 0.04 7.04
CA TRP A 78 3.25 1.31 7.74
C TRP A 78 4.38 2.12 7.13
N ASP A 79 4.12 3.37 6.78
CA ASP A 79 5.21 4.27 6.42
C ASP A 79 5.93 4.74 7.71
N PRO A 80 7.06 5.44 7.61
CA PRO A 80 7.79 5.89 8.81
C PRO A 80 6.98 6.79 9.74
N ASP A 81 5.93 7.43 9.24
CA ASP A 81 5.11 8.37 10.01
C ASP A 81 3.83 7.73 10.57
N GLY A 82 3.64 6.42 10.35
CA GLY A 82 2.50 5.71 10.90
C GLY A 82 1.25 5.72 10.02
N ASN A 83 1.40 5.92 8.73
CA ASN A 83 0.30 5.80 7.79
C ASN A 83 0.24 4.39 7.21
N ASN A 84 -0.98 3.90 7.00
CA ASN A 84 -1.23 2.62 6.35
C ASN A 84 -1.20 2.81 4.85
N ILE A 85 -0.19 2.27 4.19
CA ILE A 85 -0.03 2.38 2.75
C ILE A 85 -0.25 1.01 2.13
N GLU A 86 -1.13 0.96 1.16
CA GLU A 86 -1.60 -0.28 0.55
C GLU A 86 -1.38 -0.23 -0.96
N ALA A 87 -1.01 -1.37 -1.54
CA ALA A 87 -1.14 -1.58 -2.98
C ALA A 87 -2.15 -2.71 -3.17
N VAL A 88 -3.08 -2.54 -4.10
CA VAL A 88 -4.15 -3.52 -4.33
C VAL A 88 -4.34 -3.78 -5.81
N PHE A 89 -4.41 -5.06 -6.15
CA PHE A 89 -4.79 -5.52 -7.47
C PHE A 89 -6.21 -6.10 -7.37
N HIS A 90 -7.14 -5.46 -8.08
CA HIS A 90 -8.51 -5.96 -8.22
C HIS A 90 -8.54 -6.90 -9.41
N SER A 91 -8.49 -8.20 -9.15
CA SER A 91 -8.48 -9.19 -10.22
C SER A 91 -9.82 -9.24 -10.95
N PRO A 92 -9.83 -9.35 -12.29
CA PRO A 92 -11.09 -9.55 -13.02
C PRO A 92 -11.72 -10.93 -12.77
N GLU A 93 -10.92 -11.88 -12.28
CA GLU A 93 -11.37 -13.23 -11.97
C GLU A 93 -11.04 -13.56 -10.53
N PRO A 94 -11.80 -14.43 -9.84
CA PRO A 94 -11.41 -14.90 -8.52
C PRO A 94 -10.03 -15.54 -8.56
N LEU A 95 -9.20 -15.19 -7.56
CA LEU A 95 -7.86 -15.74 -7.46
C LEU A 95 -7.92 -17.11 -6.81
N THR A 96 -7.44 -18.12 -7.53
CA THR A 96 -7.43 -19.50 -7.06
C THR A 96 -5.99 -19.96 -6.87
N GLY A 97 -5.79 -20.94 -6.01
CA GLY A 97 -4.46 -21.47 -5.74
C GLY A 97 -3.59 -20.55 -4.90
N VAL A 98 -4.16 -19.44 -4.42
CA VAL A 98 -3.47 -18.52 -3.52
C VAL A 98 -4.10 -18.65 -2.15
N ALA A 99 -3.29 -18.96 -1.14
CA ALA A 99 -3.80 -19.07 0.21
C ALA A 99 -4.25 -17.71 0.72
N PRO A 100 -5.45 -17.63 1.34
CA PRO A 100 -5.86 -16.38 1.97
C PRO A 100 -4.96 -16.05 3.14
N ILE A 101 -4.73 -14.77 3.37
CA ILE A 101 -3.94 -14.31 4.49
C ILE A 101 -4.85 -13.75 5.57
N ARG A 102 -4.25 -13.46 6.72
CA ARG A 102 -4.99 -12.95 7.88
C ARG A 102 -5.77 -11.69 7.53
N ARG A 103 -6.97 -11.56 8.10
CA ARG A 103 -7.83 -10.42 7.84
C ARG A 103 -7.20 -9.11 8.32
N PRO A 104 -7.46 -7.99 7.65
CA PRO A 104 -6.90 -6.70 8.07
C PRO A 104 -7.27 -6.30 9.49
N GLU A 105 -8.45 -6.63 9.97
CA GLU A 105 -8.86 -6.32 11.34
C GLU A 105 -7.94 -6.98 12.36
N GLU A 106 -7.54 -8.21 12.10
CA GLU A 106 -6.63 -8.93 12.97
C GLU A 106 -5.23 -8.31 12.93
N ALA A 107 -4.79 -7.85 11.75
CA ALA A 107 -3.54 -7.17 11.60
C ALA A 107 -3.55 -5.83 12.33
N ASP A 108 -4.66 -5.09 12.27
CA ASP A 108 -4.83 -3.84 12.99
C ASP A 108 -4.74 -4.04 14.50
N GLU A 109 -5.42 -5.06 15.01
CA GLU A 109 -5.38 -5.36 16.43
C GLU A 109 -3.98 -5.71 16.91
N ALA A 110 -3.24 -6.48 16.12
CA ALA A 110 -1.86 -6.82 16.43
C ALA A 110 -0.98 -5.57 16.50
N GLN A 111 -1.20 -4.60 15.62
CA GLN A 111 -0.45 -3.34 15.63
C GLN A 111 -0.84 -2.46 16.81
N LYS A 112 -2.12 -2.43 17.15
CA LYS A 112 -2.60 -1.61 18.27
C LYS A 112 -2.10 -2.10 19.61
N SER A 113 -1.80 -3.38 19.74
CA SER A 113 -1.30 -3.96 20.99
C SER A 113 0.14 -3.61 21.27
N GLU A 114 0.81 -3.03 20.32
CA GLU A 114 2.16 -2.54 20.48
C GLU A 114 2.14 -1.13 21.08
#